data_c2e7f06759fd54ae05c65d5a75b50f52
#
_entry.id   c2e7f06759fd54ae05c65d5a75b50f52
#
_cell.length_a   1.000
_cell.length_b   1.000
_cell.length_c   1.000
_cell.angle_alpha   90.00
_cell.angle_beta   90.00
_cell.angle_gamma   90.00
#
_symmetry.space_group_name_H-M   'P 1'
#
loop_
_entity.id
_entity.type
_entity.pdbx_description
1 polymer ?
#
loop_
_entity_poly.entity_id
_entity_poly.type
_entity_poly.pdbx_seq_one_letter_code
_entity_poly.pdbx_strand_id
1 'polypeptide(L)'
;MISSRLAIYLVAPVLTIGFIAVSFSLASAGLLPDPVAIHWGVGGQADQFLDLNSYLWLVTISFVFYWTGLVALEVSGVKAKL
;
A
#
# COMPACT_ATOMS: atom_id res chain seq x y z
N MET A 1 -10.16 18.40 -19.57
CA MET A 1 -10.74 17.83 -18.34
C MET A 1 -10.26 16.39 -18.18
N ILE A 2 -9.80 16.03 -17.00
CA ILE A 2 -9.29 14.69 -16.73
C ILE A 2 -10.49 13.76 -16.47
N SER A 3 -10.54 12.61 -17.17
CA SER A 3 -11.55 11.61 -16.90
C SER A 3 -11.35 11.02 -15.50
N SER A 4 -12.43 10.50 -14.91
CA SER A 4 -12.32 9.87 -13.59
C SER A 4 -11.34 8.70 -13.60
N ARG A 5 -11.26 7.98 -14.71
CA ARG A 5 -10.32 6.87 -14.87
C ARG A 5 -8.88 7.37 -14.87
N LEU A 6 -8.60 8.43 -15.63
CA LEU A 6 -7.26 9.01 -15.65
C LEU A 6 -6.89 9.60 -14.30
N ALA A 7 -7.86 10.23 -13.61
CA ALA A 7 -7.61 10.78 -12.28
C ALA A 7 -7.19 9.68 -11.31
N ILE A 8 -7.82 8.51 -11.34
CA ILE A 8 -7.43 7.38 -10.49
C ILE A 8 -6.00 6.95 -10.76
N TYR A 9 -5.61 6.86 -12.03
CA TYR A 9 -4.27 6.42 -12.39
C TYR A 9 -3.19 7.45 -12.07
N LEU A 10 -3.55 8.72 -11.92
CA LEU A 10 -2.62 9.78 -11.53
C LEU A 10 -2.62 10.02 -10.03
N VAL A 11 -3.79 10.06 -9.41
CA VAL A 11 -3.94 10.40 -8.00
C VAL A 11 -3.50 9.25 -7.10
N ALA A 12 -3.90 8.01 -7.44
CA ALA A 12 -3.59 6.86 -6.60
C ALA A 12 -2.09 6.66 -6.39
N PRO A 13 -1.24 6.66 -7.44
CA PRO A 13 0.20 6.52 -7.22
C PRO A 13 0.80 7.70 -6.45
N VAL A 14 0.31 8.92 -6.65
CA VAL A 14 0.81 10.08 -5.90
C VAL A 14 0.52 9.92 -4.42
N LEU A 15 -0.71 9.55 -4.07
CA LEU A 15 -1.08 9.32 -2.67
C LEU A 15 -0.30 8.15 -2.08
N THR A 16 -0.10 7.09 -2.84
CA THR A 16 0.65 5.93 -2.39
C THR A 16 2.10 6.30 -2.11
N ILE A 17 2.75 7.02 -3.01
CA ILE A 17 4.13 7.46 -2.82
C ILE A 17 4.23 8.35 -1.59
N GLY A 18 3.28 9.27 -1.42
CA GLY A 18 3.25 10.13 -0.23
C GLY A 18 3.10 9.32 1.05
N PHE A 19 2.19 8.36 1.06
CA PHE A 19 1.99 7.50 2.22
C PHE A 19 3.26 6.70 2.55
N ILE A 20 3.90 6.12 1.54
CA ILE A 20 5.13 5.34 1.72
C ILE A 20 6.25 6.24 2.26
N ALA A 21 6.43 7.42 1.68
CA ALA A 21 7.47 8.36 2.10
C ALA A 21 7.28 8.76 3.57
N VAL A 22 6.04 9.08 3.96
CA VAL A 22 5.73 9.44 5.33
C VAL A 22 5.98 8.26 6.26
N SER A 23 5.57 7.06 5.87
CA SER A 23 5.74 5.86 6.69
C SER A 23 7.22 5.56 6.96
N PHE A 24 8.07 5.61 5.93
CA PHE A 24 9.50 5.38 6.10
C PHE A 24 10.15 6.50 6.92
N SER A 25 9.69 7.73 6.74
CA SER A 25 10.20 8.86 7.54
C SER A 25 9.87 8.70 9.02
N LEU A 26 8.63 8.32 9.33
CA LEU A 26 8.21 8.08 10.71
C LEU A 26 8.96 6.89 11.32
N ALA A 27 9.18 5.84 10.54
CA ALA A 27 9.95 4.68 10.99
C ALA A 27 11.39 5.08 11.31
N SER A 28 12.02 5.88 10.46
CA SER A 28 13.38 6.37 10.69
C SER A 28 13.49 7.22 11.95
N ALA A 29 12.42 7.94 12.28
CA ALA A 29 12.37 8.77 13.47
C ALA A 29 12.02 7.97 14.74
N GLY A 30 11.75 6.68 14.61
CA GLY A 30 11.40 5.83 15.75
C GLY A 30 9.99 6.04 16.25
N LEU A 31 9.11 6.59 15.44
CA LEU A 31 7.75 6.94 15.83
C LEU A 31 6.73 5.84 15.52
N LEU A 32 7.13 4.77 14.85
CA LEU A 32 6.26 3.66 14.54
C LEU A 32 6.64 2.43 15.38
N PRO A 33 5.65 1.57 15.68
CA PRO A 33 5.92 0.36 16.45
C PRO A 33 6.82 -0.61 15.69
N ASP A 34 7.68 -1.29 16.43
CA ASP A 34 8.56 -2.31 15.88
C ASP A 34 8.75 -3.38 16.96
N PRO A 35 8.27 -4.61 16.79
CA PRO A 35 7.59 -5.13 15.59
C PRO A 35 6.16 -4.66 15.44
N VAL A 36 5.64 -4.83 14.23
CA VAL A 36 4.26 -4.48 13.90
C VAL A 36 3.37 -5.71 14.07
N ALA A 37 2.24 -5.55 14.75
CA ALA A 37 1.26 -6.61 14.88
C ALA A 37 0.53 -6.79 13.55
N ILE A 38 0.49 -8.03 13.05
CA ILE A 38 -0.12 -8.33 11.75
C ILE A 38 -1.28 -9.32 11.86
N HIS A 39 -1.51 -9.87 13.03
CA HIS A 39 -2.59 -10.83 13.25
C HIS A 39 -3.00 -10.81 14.71
N TRP A 40 -4.30 -10.97 14.96
CA TRP A 40 -4.87 -10.99 16.31
C TRP A 40 -5.64 -12.29 16.51
N GLY A 41 -5.46 -12.86 17.70
CA GLY A 41 -6.14 -14.08 18.08
C GLY A 41 -7.57 -13.84 18.57
N VAL A 42 -8.22 -14.92 19.00
CA VAL A 42 -9.61 -14.91 19.43
C VAL A 42 -9.85 -13.95 20.62
N GLY A 43 -8.86 -13.83 21.50
CA GLY A 43 -8.97 -12.94 22.65
C GLY A 43 -8.70 -11.47 22.34
N GLY A 44 -8.49 -11.10 21.08
CA GLY A 44 -8.20 -9.73 20.70
C GLY A 44 -6.75 -9.32 20.93
N GLN A 45 -5.89 -10.24 21.32
CA GLN A 45 -4.47 -9.98 21.52
C GLN A 45 -3.69 -10.30 20.27
N ALA A 46 -2.68 -9.48 19.98
CA ALA A 46 -1.79 -9.71 18.84
C ALA A 46 -1.00 -11.00 19.09
N ASP A 47 -1.00 -11.90 18.11
CA ASP A 47 -0.31 -13.19 18.21
C ASP A 47 0.71 -13.42 17.11
N GLN A 48 0.80 -12.54 16.13
CA GLN A 48 1.83 -12.58 15.10
C GLN A 48 2.36 -11.19 14.84
N PHE A 49 3.67 -11.09 14.66
CA PHE A 49 4.34 -9.82 14.49
C PHE A 49 5.32 -9.93 13.32
N LEU A 50 5.55 -8.80 12.68
CA LEU A 50 6.53 -8.66 11.62
C LEU A 50 7.41 -7.46 11.95
N ASP A 51 8.72 -7.54 11.68
CA ASP A 51 9.56 -6.40 11.91
C ASP A 51 9.14 -5.22 11.02
N LEU A 52 9.34 -4.02 11.53
CA LEU A 52 8.84 -2.81 10.88
C LEU A 52 9.37 -2.66 9.45
N ASN A 53 10.64 -2.93 9.24
CA ASN A 53 11.25 -2.81 7.91
C ASN A 53 10.58 -3.76 6.91
N SER A 54 10.40 -5.01 7.28
CA SER A 54 9.74 -5.99 6.42
C SER A 54 8.29 -5.61 6.16
N TYR A 55 7.59 -5.11 7.18
CA TYR A 55 6.21 -4.66 7.03
C TYR A 55 6.10 -3.53 6.01
N LEU A 56 6.99 -2.54 6.09
CA LEU A 56 6.97 -1.41 5.17
C LEU A 56 7.25 -1.84 3.73
N TRP A 57 8.19 -2.75 3.54
CA TRP A 57 8.48 -3.28 2.21
C TRP A 57 7.34 -4.12 1.67
N LEU A 58 6.70 -4.91 2.54
CA LEU A 58 5.54 -5.71 2.13
C LEU A 58 4.41 -4.81 1.64
N VAL A 59 4.11 -3.75 2.37
CA VAL A 59 3.07 -2.79 1.99
C VAL A 59 3.44 -2.11 0.67
N THR A 60 4.69 -1.68 0.53
CA THR A 60 5.17 -1.01 -0.68
C THR A 60 5.03 -1.90 -1.90
N ILE A 61 5.48 -3.15 -1.79
CA ILE A 61 5.42 -4.11 -2.90
C ILE A 61 3.96 -4.40 -3.25
N SER A 62 3.10 -4.53 -2.25
CA SER A 62 1.68 -4.79 -2.48
C SER A 62 1.01 -3.66 -3.26
N PHE A 63 1.30 -2.41 -2.92
CA PHE A 63 0.76 -1.27 -3.65
C PHE A 63 1.27 -1.20 -5.08
N VAL A 64 2.56 -1.44 -5.28
CA VAL A 64 3.16 -1.44 -6.62
C VAL A 64 2.52 -2.53 -7.48
N PHE A 65 2.37 -3.71 -6.92
CA PHE A 65 1.78 -4.84 -7.62
C PHE A 65 0.33 -4.55 -8.02
N TYR A 66 -0.44 -4.01 -7.09
CA TYR A 66 -1.84 -3.67 -7.33
C TYR A 66 -1.99 -2.65 -8.43
N TRP A 67 -1.22 -1.57 -8.36
CA TRP A 67 -1.29 -0.51 -9.36
C TRP A 67 -0.85 -1.01 -10.73
N THR A 68 0.23 -1.79 -10.79
CA THR A 68 0.70 -2.39 -12.03
C THR A 68 -0.36 -3.28 -12.67
N GLY A 69 -1.07 -4.05 -11.85
CA GLY A 69 -2.17 -4.89 -12.33
C GLY A 69 -3.29 -4.08 -12.95
N LEU A 70 -3.66 -2.96 -12.32
CA LEU A 70 -4.70 -2.08 -12.85
C LEU A 70 -4.28 -1.48 -14.20
N VAL A 71 -3.04 -1.01 -14.30
CA VAL A 71 -2.53 -0.43 -15.53
C VAL A 71 -2.48 -1.48 -16.64
N ALA A 72 -2.04 -2.70 -16.30
CA ALA A 72 -1.98 -3.79 -17.27
C ALA A 72 -3.36 -4.13 -17.84
N LEU A 73 -4.39 -4.14 -16.98
CA LEU A 73 -5.76 -4.38 -17.44
C LEU A 73 -6.22 -3.26 -18.40
N GLU A 74 -5.91 -2.02 -18.09
CA GLU A 74 -6.30 -0.91 -18.93
C GLU A 74 -5.58 -0.96 -20.28
N VAL A 75 -4.27 -1.22 -20.29
CA VAL A 75 -3.48 -1.29 -21.51
C VAL A 75 -3.89 -2.46 -22.37
N SER A 76 -4.27 -3.60 -21.78
CA SER A 76 -4.69 -4.78 -22.53
C SER A 76 -6.06 -4.62 -23.18
N GLY A 77 -6.78 -3.56 -22.85
CA GLY A 77 -8.11 -3.32 -23.43
C GLY A 77 -9.22 -4.06 -22.69
N VAL A 78 -8.91 -4.76 -21.62
CA VAL A 78 -9.93 -5.40 -20.79
C VAL A 78 -10.53 -4.33 -19.90
N LYS A 79 -11.72 -3.86 -20.28
CA LYS A 79 -12.38 -2.81 -19.52
C LYS A 79 -13.12 -3.41 -18.34
N ALA A 80 -12.82 -2.91 -17.16
CA ALA A 80 -13.59 -3.29 -15.98
C ALA A 80 -15.00 -2.75 -16.12
N LYS A 81 -15.96 -3.62 -15.96
CA LYS A 81 -17.38 -3.25 -15.99
C LYS A 81 -17.87 -2.93 -14.58
N LEU A 82 -17.23 -1.96 -14.01
CA LEU A 82 -17.52 -1.56 -12.63
C LEU A 82 -18.45 -0.38 -12.58
#